data_a145977c4f50fb84f9bebb0a2d71f754
#
_entry.id   a145977c4f50fb84f9bebb0a2d71f754
#
_cell.length_a   1.000
_cell.length_b   1.000
_cell.length_c   1.000
_cell.angle_alpha   90.00
_cell.angle_beta   90.00
_cell.angle_gamma   90.00
#
_symmetry.space_group_name_H-M   'P 1'
#
loop_
_entity.id
_entity.type
_entity.pdbx_description
1 polymer ?
#
loop_
_entity_poly.entity_id
_entity_poly.type
_entity_poly.pdbx_seq_one_letter_code
_entity_poly.pdbx_strand_id
1 'polypeptide(L)'
;ILRVFTNVNPEGAARVWRVGEPFEQVGAQFLPRLKPYSRWQARALKTLHVTKSLRSEYDHLMLQLHDAMKSDLDYQEQAGQVTMPFPSGSTWVCFSDQTSHAVMSGQYMLEQTLHLSPDRQYDTGASPLAILSRLTGRSLV
;
A
#
# COMPACT_ATOMS: atom_id res chain seq x y z
N ILE A 1 6.15 -0.07 -5.16
CA ILE A 1 6.24 -1.50 -5.56
C ILE A 1 5.26 -1.75 -6.70
N LEU A 2 5.76 -2.32 -7.81
CA LEU A 2 4.93 -2.82 -8.91
C LEU A 2 4.75 -4.33 -8.74
N ARG A 3 3.51 -4.80 -8.81
CA ARG A 3 3.21 -6.23 -8.70
C ARG A 3 2.46 -6.72 -9.93
N VAL A 4 2.85 -7.90 -10.37
CA VAL A 4 2.16 -8.65 -11.43
C VAL A 4 1.55 -9.88 -10.77
N PHE A 5 0.26 -10.07 -10.99
CA PHE A 5 -0.49 -11.20 -10.45
C PHE A 5 -1.08 -12.04 -11.58
N THR A 6 -1.13 -13.34 -11.38
CA THR A 6 -1.82 -14.24 -12.31
C THR A 6 -2.67 -15.22 -11.51
N ASN A 7 -3.97 -15.30 -11.82
CA ASN A 7 -4.85 -16.31 -11.26
C ASN A 7 -4.63 -17.65 -12.00
N VAL A 8 -4.04 -18.61 -11.32
CA VAL A 8 -3.77 -19.96 -11.86
C VAL A 8 -4.69 -21.02 -11.25
N ASN A 9 -5.90 -20.63 -10.85
CA ASN A 9 -6.85 -21.54 -10.23
C ASN A 9 -7.24 -22.67 -11.21
N PRO A 10 -6.98 -23.96 -10.87
CA PRO A 10 -7.24 -25.09 -11.76
C PRO A 10 -8.73 -25.41 -11.91
N GLU A 11 -9.56 -24.95 -10.98
CA GLU A 11 -11.01 -25.16 -10.96
C GLU A 11 -11.79 -24.06 -11.65
N GLY A 12 -11.10 -23.07 -12.24
CA GLY A 12 -11.73 -21.96 -12.96
C GLY A 12 -12.28 -20.85 -12.03
N ALA A 13 -12.05 -20.93 -10.71
CA ALA A 13 -12.57 -19.94 -9.78
C ALA A 13 -11.88 -18.56 -9.92
N ALA A 14 -12.68 -17.51 -9.85
CA ALA A 14 -12.16 -16.13 -9.87
C ALA A 14 -11.45 -15.76 -8.56
N ARG A 15 -10.41 -14.95 -8.68
CA ARG A 15 -9.81 -14.20 -7.55
C ARG A 15 -10.55 -12.88 -7.41
N VAL A 16 -11.21 -12.67 -6.29
CA VAL A 16 -12.02 -11.46 -6.07
C VAL A 16 -11.29 -10.51 -5.13
N TRP A 17 -11.11 -9.28 -5.61
CA TRP A 17 -10.57 -8.18 -4.81
C TRP A 17 -11.63 -7.12 -4.58
N ARG A 18 -11.48 -6.36 -3.51
CA ARG A 18 -12.03 -5.00 -3.36
C ARG A 18 -10.88 -4.02 -3.55
N VAL A 19 -11.10 -3.02 -4.37
CA VAL A 19 -10.16 -1.92 -4.62
C VAL A 19 -10.80 -0.65 -4.07
N GLY A 20 -10.11 0.02 -3.20
CA GLY A 20 -10.59 1.22 -2.51
C GLY A 20 -10.22 2.51 -3.22
N GLU A 21 -10.27 3.58 -2.46
CA GLU A 21 -10.05 4.94 -2.92
C GLU A 21 -8.60 5.20 -3.36
N PRO A 22 -8.38 6.23 -4.21
CA PRO A 22 -7.04 6.67 -4.60
C PRO A 22 -6.16 7.02 -3.37
N PHE A 23 -4.88 6.69 -3.44
CA PHE A 23 -3.94 6.87 -2.33
C PHE A 23 -3.92 8.28 -1.74
N GLU A 24 -4.06 9.32 -2.57
CA GLU A 24 -4.09 10.71 -2.11
C GLU A 24 -5.28 11.00 -1.18
N GLN A 25 -6.45 10.44 -1.46
CA GLN A 25 -7.63 10.58 -0.62
C GLN A 25 -7.42 9.87 0.73
N VAL A 26 -6.92 8.64 0.68
CA VAL A 26 -6.56 7.86 1.87
C VAL A 26 -5.51 8.61 2.70
N GLY A 27 -4.46 9.11 2.07
CA GLY A 27 -3.43 9.89 2.74
C GLY A 27 -4.00 11.13 3.42
N ALA A 28 -4.79 11.92 2.72
CA ALA A 28 -5.41 13.13 3.28
C ALA A 28 -6.33 12.83 4.47
N GLN A 29 -7.07 11.73 4.43
CA GLN A 29 -7.99 11.33 5.49
C GLN A 29 -7.28 10.84 6.74
N PHE A 30 -6.23 10.03 6.59
CA PHE A 30 -5.59 9.34 7.71
C PHE A 30 -4.39 10.08 8.29
N LEU A 31 -3.62 10.86 7.50
CA LEU A 31 -2.44 11.58 7.98
C LEU A 31 -2.67 12.36 9.29
N PRO A 32 -3.78 13.09 9.48
CA PRO A 32 -4.01 13.84 10.73
C PRO A 32 -4.13 12.96 11.98
N ARG A 33 -4.37 11.66 11.81
CA ARG A 33 -4.56 10.68 12.90
C ARG A 33 -3.27 9.93 13.24
N LEU A 34 -2.22 10.08 12.42
CA LEU A 34 -0.99 9.31 12.57
C LEU A 34 -0.08 9.90 13.64
N LYS A 35 0.71 9.03 14.27
CA LYS A 35 1.72 9.45 15.25
C LYS A 35 2.92 10.04 14.53
N PRO A 36 3.52 11.12 15.06
CA PRO A 36 4.69 11.75 14.47
C PRO A 36 5.88 10.78 14.45
N TYR A 37 6.70 10.91 13.41
CA TYR A 37 7.95 10.15 13.30
C TYR A 37 8.95 10.60 14.37
N SER A 38 9.56 9.64 15.06
CA SER A 38 10.63 9.89 16.03
C SER A 38 11.93 9.24 15.59
N ARG A 39 12.94 10.06 15.27
CA ARG A 39 14.30 9.58 14.91
C ARG A 39 14.94 8.77 16.03
N TRP A 40 14.66 9.11 17.29
CA TRP A 40 15.18 8.38 18.45
C TRP A 40 14.60 6.98 18.53
N GLN A 41 13.29 6.84 18.35
CA GLN A 41 12.65 5.52 18.30
C GLN A 41 13.20 4.67 17.14
N ALA A 42 13.35 5.27 15.95
CA ALA A 42 13.89 4.56 14.80
C ALA A 42 15.33 4.05 15.05
N ARG A 43 16.16 4.88 15.68
CA ARG A 43 17.53 4.48 16.08
C ARG A 43 17.52 3.37 17.14
N ALA A 44 16.69 3.49 18.17
CA ALA A 44 16.58 2.48 19.23
C ALA A 44 16.13 1.13 18.66
N LEU A 45 15.11 1.12 17.77
CA LEU A 45 14.63 -0.11 17.13
C LEU A 45 15.69 -0.75 16.24
N LYS A 46 16.51 0.05 15.55
CA LYS A 46 17.64 -0.46 14.77
C LYS A 46 18.72 -1.06 15.68
N THR A 47 19.09 -0.37 16.76
CA THR A 47 20.11 -0.83 17.71
C THR A 47 19.70 -2.12 18.40
N LEU A 48 18.41 -2.28 18.69
CA LEU A 48 17.85 -3.50 19.27
C LEU A 48 17.58 -4.61 18.23
N HIS A 49 18.01 -4.41 16.97
CA HIS A 49 17.82 -5.37 15.87
C HIS A 49 16.34 -5.74 15.60
N VAL A 50 15.40 -4.91 16.04
CA VAL A 50 13.97 -5.05 15.73
C VAL A 50 13.68 -4.69 14.27
N THR A 51 14.44 -3.74 13.72
CA THR A 51 14.39 -3.37 12.29
C THR A 51 15.74 -3.65 11.63
N LYS A 52 15.72 -4.16 10.38
CA LYS A 52 16.93 -4.45 9.59
C LYS A 52 17.69 -3.17 9.17
N SER A 53 16.95 -2.07 8.97
CA SER A 53 17.50 -0.77 8.56
C SER A 53 16.92 0.36 9.41
N LEU A 54 17.53 1.55 9.31
CA LEU A 54 16.92 2.75 9.87
C LEU A 54 15.66 3.08 9.07
N ARG A 55 14.51 3.03 9.74
CA ARG A 55 13.23 3.37 9.11
C ARG A 55 13.21 4.84 8.74
N SER A 56 12.91 5.17 7.49
CA SER A 56 12.65 6.53 7.06
C SER A 56 11.31 7.06 7.60
N GLU A 57 11.09 8.36 7.53
CA GLU A 57 9.77 8.92 7.86
C GLU A 57 8.70 8.44 6.90
N TYR A 58 9.04 8.29 5.62
CA TYR A 58 8.16 7.69 4.62
C TYR A 58 7.71 6.28 5.00
N ASP A 59 8.64 5.39 5.34
CA ASP A 59 8.31 4.01 5.76
C ASP A 59 7.41 3.99 7.01
N HIS A 60 7.68 4.90 7.95
CA HIS A 60 6.88 5.04 9.16
C HIS A 60 5.45 5.44 8.84
N LEU A 61 5.25 6.45 7.98
CA LEU A 61 3.92 6.90 7.58
C LEU A 61 3.18 5.82 6.79
N MET A 62 3.82 5.15 5.83
CA MET A 62 3.21 4.07 5.06
C MET A 62 2.71 2.93 5.94
N LEU A 63 3.51 2.53 6.93
CA LEU A 63 3.11 1.49 7.87
C LEU A 63 1.92 1.94 8.73
N GLN A 64 1.95 3.16 9.26
CA GLN A 64 0.85 3.68 10.06
C GLN A 64 -0.44 3.86 9.25
N LEU A 65 -0.34 4.31 8.00
CA LEU A 65 -1.50 4.40 7.09
C LEU A 65 -2.14 3.02 6.90
N HIS A 66 -1.32 2.02 6.61
CA HIS A 66 -1.80 0.63 6.47
C HIS A 66 -2.51 0.15 7.74
N ASP A 67 -1.91 0.36 8.91
CA ASP A 67 -2.47 -0.11 10.17
C ASP A 67 -3.74 0.68 10.56
N ALA A 68 -3.77 1.99 10.32
CA ALA A 68 -4.92 2.84 10.57
C ALA A 68 -6.13 2.44 9.70
N MET A 69 -5.91 2.25 8.39
CA MET A 69 -6.96 1.80 7.48
C MET A 69 -7.49 0.42 7.88
N LYS A 70 -6.60 -0.49 8.28
CA LYS A 70 -6.97 -1.87 8.64
C LYS A 70 -7.74 -1.94 9.95
N SER A 71 -7.47 -1.05 10.89
CA SER A 71 -8.12 -1.02 12.20
C SER A 71 -9.41 -0.18 12.25
N ASP A 72 -9.66 0.65 11.25
CA ASP A 72 -10.86 1.49 11.17
C ASP A 72 -11.99 0.70 10.50
N LEU A 73 -12.84 0.07 11.30
CA LEU A 73 -13.93 -0.78 10.82
C LEU A 73 -15.00 0.04 10.07
N ASP A 74 -15.28 1.25 10.52
CA ASP A 74 -16.22 2.13 9.83
C ASP A 74 -15.73 2.49 8.43
N TYR A 75 -14.42 2.78 8.30
CA TYR A 75 -13.79 2.99 7.01
C TYR A 75 -13.88 1.74 6.13
N GLN A 76 -13.62 0.56 6.68
CA GLN A 76 -13.69 -0.70 5.94
C GLN A 76 -15.10 -0.98 5.38
N GLU A 77 -16.13 -0.53 6.07
CA GLU A 77 -17.54 -0.72 5.65
C GLU A 77 -18.05 0.37 4.71
N GLN A 78 -17.64 1.64 4.92
CA GLN A 78 -18.25 2.81 4.28
C GLN A 78 -17.42 3.40 3.15
N ALA A 79 -16.10 3.12 3.08
CA ALA A 79 -15.25 3.65 2.03
C ALA A 79 -15.70 3.19 0.64
N GLY A 80 -15.55 4.07 -0.34
CA GLY A 80 -15.83 3.76 -1.74
C GLY A 80 -14.95 2.60 -2.22
N GLN A 81 -15.56 1.48 -2.59
CA GLN A 81 -14.86 0.27 -3.01
C GLN A 81 -15.47 -0.33 -4.26
N VAL A 82 -14.60 -0.80 -5.15
CA VAL A 82 -15.00 -1.52 -6.37
C VAL A 82 -14.61 -2.99 -6.23
N THR A 83 -15.57 -3.88 -6.43
CA THR A 83 -15.30 -5.32 -6.48
C THR A 83 -14.79 -5.69 -7.86
N MET A 84 -13.62 -6.31 -7.91
CA MET A 84 -12.94 -6.72 -9.13
C MET A 84 -12.72 -8.23 -9.13
N PRO A 85 -13.52 -9.01 -9.89
CA PRO A 85 -13.27 -10.42 -10.12
C PRO A 85 -12.22 -10.58 -11.23
N PHE A 86 -11.16 -11.33 -10.93
CA PHE A 86 -10.14 -11.75 -11.89
C PHE A 86 -10.33 -13.22 -12.22
N PRO A 87 -10.85 -13.55 -13.42
CA PRO A 87 -11.07 -14.95 -13.84
C PRO A 87 -9.79 -15.78 -13.82
N SER A 88 -9.92 -17.10 -13.74
CA SER A 88 -8.79 -18.00 -13.92
C SER A 88 -8.12 -17.77 -15.28
N GLY A 89 -6.79 -17.78 -15.30
CA GLY A 89 -5.97 -17.47 -16.49
C GLY A 89 -5.74 -15.97 -16.71
N SER A 90 -6.39 -15.06 -15.96
CA SER A 90 -6.13 -13.63 -16.10
C SER A 90 -4.86 -13.20 -15.38
N THR A 91 -4.18 -12.20 -15.98
CA THR A 91 -3.04 -11.51 -15.39
C THR A 91 -3.36 -10.04 -15.23
N TRP A 92 -3.02 -9.45 -14.09
CA TRP A 92 -3.17 -8.01 -13.85
C TRP A 92 -1.93 -7.43 -13.17
N VAL A 93 -1.80 -6.12 -13.29
CA VAL A 93 -0.67 -5.36 -12.76
C VAL A 93 -1.22 -4.26 -11.86
N CYS A 94 -0.59 -4.02 -10.72
CA CYS A 94 -0.92 -2.88 -9.89
C CYS A 94 0.30 -2.30 -9.18
N PHE A 95 0.27 -1.00 -8.94
CA PHE A 95 1.13 -0.34 -7.97
C PHE A 95 0.54 -0.53 -6.58
N SER A 96 0.92 -1.61 -5.91
CA SER A 96 0.30 -2.03 -4.64
C SER A 96 0.41 -1.00 -3.50
N ASP A 97 1.39 -0.11 -3.58
CA ASP A 97 1.57 0.97 -2.61
C ASP A 97 0.63 2.15 -2.84
N GLN A 98 0.07 2.26 -4.07
CA GLN A 98 -0.86 3.33 -4.46
C GLN A 98 -2.31 2.87 -4.48
N THR A 99 -2.53 1.57 -4.37
CA THR A 99 -3.84 0.96 -4.54
C THR A 99 -4.25 0.29 -3.24
N SER A 100 -5.15 0.91 -2.51
CA SER A 100 -5.82 0.25 -1.39
C SER A 100 -6.60 -0.95 -1.89
N HIS A 101 -6.29 -2.15 -1.43
CA HIS A 101 -6.95 -3.36 -1.89
C HIS A 101 -7.04 -4.42 -0.80
N ALA A 102 -8.08 -5.24 -0.89
CA ALA A 102 -8.27 -6.39 -0.04
C ALA A 102 -8.70 -7.61 -0.87
N VAL A 103 -8.17 -8.75 -0.52
CA VAL A 103 -8.56 -10.02 -1.12
C VAL A 103 -9.80 -10.54 -0.41
N MET A 104 -10.87 -10.79 -1.17
CA MET A 104 -12.14 -11.28 -0.65
C MET A 104 -12.28 -12.79 -0.76
N SER A 105 -11.83 -13.36 -1.89
CA SER A 105 -11.90 -14.79 -2.13
C SER A 105 -10.95 -15.23 -3.25
N GLY A 106 -10.83 -16.55 -3.41
CA GLY A 106 -10.02 -17.21 -4.43
C GLY A 106 -8.66 -17.66 -3.91
N GLN A 107 -8.09 -18.65 -4.57
CA GLN A 107 -6.81 -19.27 -4.26
C GLN A 107 -5.98 -19.48 -5.55
N TYR A 108 -4.76 -19.98 -5.42
CA TYR A 108 -3.86 -20.30 -6.53
C TYR A 108 -3.47 -19.09 -7.37
N MET A 109 -2.79 -18.15 -6.74
CA MET A 109 -2.27 -16.96 -7.40
C MET A 109 -0.75 -17.00 -7.47
N LEU A 110 -0.19 -16.70 -8.63
CA LEU A 110 1.21 -16.36 -8.78
C LEU A 110 1.39 -14.84 -8.60
N GLU A 111 2.46 -14.46 -7.93
CA GLU A 111 2.80 -13.06 -7.71
C GLU A 111 4.27 -12.82 -8.03
N GLN A 112 4.54 -11.77 -8.81
CA GLN A 112 5.86 -11.22 -9.03
C GLN A 112 5.92 -9.80 -8.49
N THR A 113 6.80 -9.55 -7.55
CA THR A 113 7.06 -8.22 -6.99
C THR A 113 8.29 -7.59 -7.62
N LEU A 114 8.15 -6.37 -8.11
CA LEU A 114 9.22 -5.57 -8.71
C LEU A 114 9.39 -4.27 -7.90
N HIS A 115 10.62 -4.00 -7.49
CA HIS A 115 10.96 -2.74 -6.84
C HIS A 115 11.25 -1.68 -7.90
N LEU A 116 10.40 -0.68 -7.97
CA LEU A 116 10.54 0.45 -8.88
C LEU A 116 10.76 1.72 -8.05
N SER A 117 11.91 2.35 -8.25
CA SER A 117 12.23 3.62 -7.61
C SER A 117 11.26 4.73 -8.07
N PRO A 118 10.84 5.67 -7.19
CA PRO A 118 9.92 6.74 -7.55
C PRO A 118 10.37 7.58 -8.75
N ASP A 119 11.68 7.82 -8.90
CA ASP A 119 12.28 8.55 -10.02
C ASP A 119 12.23 7.80 -11.36
N ARG A 120 11.91 6.51 -11.34
CA ARG A 120 11.79 5.65 -12.54
C ARG A 120 10.34 5.41 -12.94
N GLN A 121 9.38 5.98 -12.25
CA GLN A 121 7.97 5.91 -12.61
C GLN A 121 7.67 6.89 -13.75
N TYR A 122 6.70 6.55 -14.60
CA TYR A 122 6.26 7.41 -15.71
C TYR A 122 5.76 8.78 -15.18
N ASP A 123 4.95 8.74 -14.13
CA ASP A 123 4.53 9.92 -13.37
C ASP A 123 5.12 9.86 -11.97
N THR A 124 6.21 10.58 -11.77
CA THR A 124 6.91 10.65 -10.48
C THR A 124 6.06 11.33 -9.41
N GLY A 125 5.18 12.25 -9.82
CA GLY A 125 4.27 12.98 -8.91
C GLY A 125 3.15 12.12 -8.35
N ALA A 126 2.79 11.04 -9.02
CA ALA A 126 1.80 10.06 -8.56
C ALA A 126 2.38 9.04 -7.58
N SER A 127 3.69 9.02 -7.32
CA SER A 127 4.28 8.10 -6.35
C SER A 127 3.77 8.38 -4.93
N PRO A 128 3.59 7.36 -4.07
CA PRO A 128 3.19 7.57 -2.67
C PRO A 128 4.14 8.51 -1.91
N LEU A 129 5.45 8.44 -2.21
CA LEU A 129 6.44 9.35 -1.64
C LEU A 129 6.16 10.81 -2.01
N ALA A 130 5.89 11.10 -3.29
CA ALA A 130 5.58 12.45 -3.77
C ALA A 130 4.27 12.96 -3.18
N ILE A 131 3.23 12.13 -3.15
CA ILE A 131 1.93 12.45 -2.56
C ILE A 131 2.07 12.77 -1.07
N LEU A 132 2.71 11.90 -0.29
CA LEU A 132 2.89 12.14 1.15
C LEU A 132 3.78 13.35 1.42
N SER A 133 4.85 13.58 0.64
CA SER A 133 5.68 14.78 0.76
C SER A 133 4.87 16.05 0.51
N ARG A 134 3.99 16.05 -0.49
CA ARG A 134 3.07 17.16 -0.78
C ARG A 134 2.06 17.39 0.35
N LEU A 135 1.42 16.33 0.84
CA LEU A 135 0.42 16.42 1.92
C LEU A 135 1.03 16.84 3.26
N THR A 136 2.27 16.47 3.53
CA THR A 136 2.98 16.85 4.77
C THR A 136 3.76 18.16 4.65
N GLY A 137 3.95 18.69 3.43
CA GLY A 137 4.71 19.92 3.16
C GLY A 137 6.22 19.80 3.38
N ARG A 138 6.78 18.56 3.38
CA ARG A 138 8.21 18.32 3.62
C ARG A 138 8.74 17.07 2.91
N SER A 139 10.08 16.99 2.73
CA SER A 139 10.74 15.74 2.29
C SER A 139 10.67 14.68 3.38
N LEU A 140 10.36 13.44 2.99
CA LEU A 140 10.20 12.30 3.89
C LEU A 140 11.38 11.30 3.81
N VAL A 141 12.34 11.57 2.93
CA VAL A 141 13.59 10.82 2.71
C VAL A 141 14.75 11.79 2.56
#